data_5bda29540084e2f81bf03501874d8e85
#
_entry.id   5bda29540084e2f81bf03501874d8e85
#
_cell.length_a   1.000
_cell.length_b   1.000
_cell.length_c   1.000
_cell.angle_alpha   90.00
_cell.angle_beta   90.00
_cell.angle_gamma   90.00
#
_symmetry.space_group_name_H-M   'P 1'
#
loop_
_entity.id
_entity.type
_entity.pdbx_description
1 polymer ?
#
loop_
_entity_poly.entity_id
_entity_poly.type
_entity_poly.pdbx_seq_one_letter_code
_entity_poly.pdbx_strand_id
1 'polypeptide(L)'
;YRSLVIMGGGVIGVEFATFYSDLGCEVTVIEGLDRLLPGMDRELGQNLAQLLKKQGVRVFANSMVQRVEQGEDGLTVHFTTRGKEDFVTGEAVLSAFGRSPNWKGLFADGLQPETDGRRIHTDENGQTSIPGIYAIGDVSSPVQLAHVAAAQGTACVERLACRTPSVRLDLVPGCVYCRPEIASVGLTEADGKARDIPVKVGKCTLFANARTMIAGTGRSFMKVVAHAQTGV
;
A
#
# COMPACT_ATOMS: atom_id res chain seq x y z
N TYR A 1 -23.17 -6.94 2.97
CA TYR A 1 -23.27 -7.15 1.53
C TYR A 1 -23.03 -8.62 1.22
N ARG A 2 -23.77 -9.18 0.26
CA ARG A 2 -23.54 -10.52 -0.27
C ARG A 2 -22.45 -10.52 -1.34
N SER A 3 -22.33 -9.41 -2.09
CA SER A 3 -21.28 -9.23 -3.10
C SER A 3 -20.69 -7.83 -3.07
N LEU A 4 -19.36 -7.74 -3.23
CA LEU A 4 -18.59 -6.50 -3.18
C LEU A 4 -17.57 -6.45 -4.32
N VAL A 5 -17.56 -5.35 -5.07
CA VAL A 5 -16.52 -5.06 -6.05
C VAL A 5 -15.57 -4.02 -5.47
N ILE A 6 -14.28 -4.34 -5.40
CA ILE A 6 -13.23 -3.46 -4.90
C ILE A 6 -12.40 -2.97 -6.07
N MET A 7 -12.37 -1.65 -6.27
CA MET A 7 -11.58 -0.99 -7.28
C MET A 7 -10.26 -0.52 -6.68
N GLY A 8 -9.16 -1.22 -7.01
CA GLY A 8 -7.81 -1.02 -6.51
C GLY A 8 -7.32 -2.20 -5.67
N GLY A 9 -6.17 -2.74 -6.04
CA GLY A 9 -5.49 -3.88 -5.39
C GLY A 9 -4.29 -3.49 -4.52
N GLY A 10 -4.25 -2.22 -4.07
CA GLY A 10 -3.29 -1.74 -3.07
C GLY A 10 -3.60 -2.27 -1.66
N VAL A 11 -2.86 -1.78 -0.65
CA VAL A 11 -2.99 -2.23 0.76
C VAL A 11 -4.45 -2.19 1.22
N ILE A 12 -5.13 -1.05 1.08
CA ILE A 12 -6.52 -0.87 1.50
C ILE A 12 -7.44 -1.89 0.80
N GLY A 13 -7.30 -2.03 -0.51
CA GLY A 13 -8.16 -2.93 -1.30
C GLY A 13 -8.01 -4.39 -0.89
N VAL A 14 -6.80 -4.88 -0.66
CA VAL A 14 -6.57 -6.28 -0.29
C VAL A 14 -6.93 -6.60 1.17
N GLU A 15 -6.79 -5.62 2.07
CA GLU A 15 -7.25 -5.75 3.45
C GLU A 15 -8.77 -5.87 3.52
N PHE A 16 -9.49 -5.00 2.82
CA PHE A 16 -10.96 -5.12 2.71
C PHE A 16 -11.40 -6.38 1.95
N ALA A 17 -10.66 -6.79 0.93
CA ALA A 17 -10.93 -8.05 0.23
C ALA A 17 -10.86 -9.25 1.18
N THR A 18 -9.83 -9.30 2.03
CA THR A 18 -9.69 -10.32 3.06
C THR A 18 -10.84 -10.26 4.07
N PHE A 19 -11.11 -9.07 4.61
CA PHE A 19 -12.14 -8.86 5.63
C PHE A 19 -13.52 -9.30 5.15
N TYR A 20 -13.96 -8.82 3.99
CA TYR A 20 -15.29 -9.16 3.48
C TYR A 20 -15.40 -10.60 2.99
N SER A 21 -14.32 -11.16 2.44
CA SER A 21 -14.28 -12.59 2.07
C SER A 21 -14.42 -13.48 3.30
N ASP A 22 -13.77 -13.13 4.43
CA ASP A 22 -13.89 -13.86 5.68
C ASP A 22 -15.29 -13.78 6.31
N LEU A 23 -16.04 -12.72 5.99
CA LEU A 23 -17.46 -12.59 6.36
C LEU A 23 -18.42 -13.33 5.41
N GLY A 24 -17.90 -14.04 4.41
CA GLY A 24 -18.69 -14.80 3.45
C GLY A 24 -19.25 -13.98 2.27
N CYS A 25 -18.74 -12.75 2.07
CA CYS A 25 -19.10 -11.93 0.92
C CYS A 25 -18.38 -12.43 -0.34
N GLU A 26 -19.06 -12.44 -1.49
CA GLU A 26 -18.44 -12.67 -2.79
C GLU A 26 -17.64 -11.43 -3.20
N VAL A 27 -16.31 -11.50 -3.14
CA VAL A 27 -15.44 -10.37 -3.39
C VAL A 27 -14.80 -10.45 -4.77
N THR A 28 -14.80 -9.32 -5.48
CA THR A 28 -14.05 -9.12 -6.72
C THR A 28 -13.12 -7.93 -6.57
N VAL A 29 -11.83 -8.10 -6.85
CA VAL A 29 -10.83 -7.02 -6.88
C VAL A 29 -10.42 -6.72 -8.30
N ILE A 30 -10.49 -5.45 -8.72
CA ILE A 30 -10.07 -4.96 -10.02
C ILE A 30 -8.88 -4.03 -9.82
N GLU A 31 -7.72 -4.40 -10.37
CA GLU A 31 -6.45 -3.66 -10.23
C GLU A 31 -5.93 -3.23 -11.60
N GLY A 32 -5.68 -1.93 -11.77
CA GLY A 32 -5.19 -1.35 -13.02
C GLY A 32 -3.76 -1.78 -13.37
N LEU A 33 -2.93 -2.01 -12.37
CA LEU A 33 -1.56 -2.44 -12.55
C LEU A 33 -1.44 -3.97 -12.72
N ASP A 34 -0.24 -4.43 -13.01
CA ASP A 34 0.05 -5.82 -13.36
C ASP A 34 -0.08 -6.81 -12.17
N ARG A 35 -0.23 -6.32 -10.96
CA ARG A 35 -0.26 -7.13 -9.73
C ARG A 35 -0.94 -6.42 -8.55
N LEU A 36 -1.34 -7.18 -7.56
CA LEU A 36 -1.70 -6.64 -6.25
C LEU A 36 -0.46 -6.10 -5.52
N LEU A 37 -0.67 -5.17 -4.60
CA LEU A 37 0.37 -4.54 -3.79
C LEU A 37 1.53 -3.99 -4.65
N PRO A 38 1.28 -3.14 -5.64
CA PRO A 38 2.30 -2.72 -6.60
C PRO A 38 3.48 -1.98 -5.96
N GLY A 39 3.29 -1.38 -4.78
CA GLY A 39 4.34 -0.72 -3.99
C GLY A 39 5.23 -1.66 -3.17
N MET A 40 4.98 -2.97 -3.18
CA MET A 40 5.76 -3.97 -2.43
C MET A 40 6.53 -4.90 -3.37
N ASP A 41 7.35 -5.80 -2.79
CA ASP A 41 8.05 -6.83 -3.58
C ASP A 41 7.05 -7.62 -4.44
N ARG A 42 7.42 -7.84 -5.69
CA ARG A 42 6.57 -8.48 -6.70
C ARG A 42 6.05 -9.86 -6.26
N GLU A 43 6.88 -10.63 -5.57
CA GLU A 43 6.51 -11.97 -5.13
C GLU A 43 5.43 -11.95 -4.06
N LEU A 44 5.39 -10.91 -3.22
CA LEU A 44 4.35 -10.74 -2.19
C LEU A 44 2.97 -10.57 -2.84
N GLY A 45 2.86 -9.65 -3.80
CA GLY A 45 1.60 -9.42 -4.52
C GLY A 45 1.15 -10.63 -5.34
N GLN A 46 2.08 -11.34 -5.99
CA GLN A 46 1.76 -12.55 -6.75
C GLN A 46 1.30 -13.70 -5.84
N ASN A 47 1.96 -13.90 -4.70
CA ASN A 47 1.56 -14.92 -3.74
C ASN A 47 0.18 -14.61 -3.14
N LEU A 48 -0.05 -13.35 -2.75
CA LEU A 48 -1.34 -12.91 -2.21
C LEU A 48 -2.48 -13.13 -3.21
N ALA A 49 -2.28 -12.77 -4.49
CA ALA A 49 -3.29 -12.97 -5.52
C ALA A 49 -3.68 -14.47 -5.68
N GLN A 50 -2.71 -15.38 -5.57
CA GLN A 50 -2.98 -16.82 -5.62
C GLN A 50 -3.75 -17.30 -4.39
N LEU A 51 -3.44 -16.75 -3.20
CA LEU A 51 -4.11 -17.12 -1.96
C LEU A 51 -5.55 -16.59 -1.92
N LEU A 52 -5.77 -15.35 -2.30
CA LEU A 52 -7.11 -14.76 -2.41
C LEU A 52 -7.98 -15.54 -3.40
N LYS A 53 -7.44 -15.93 -4.57
CA LYS A 53 -8.15 -16.78 -5.52
C LYS A 53 -8.56 -18.14 -4.93
N LYS A 54 -7.69 -18.76 -4.12
CA LYS A 54 -8.03 -20.01 -3.42
C LYS A 54 -9.12 -19.84 -2.37
N GLN A 55 -9.24 -18.63 -1.80
CA GLN A 55 -10.29 -18.25 -0.86
C GLN A 55 -11.60 -17.85 -1.56
N GLY A 56 -11.66 -17.91 -2.90
CA GLY A 56 -12.85 -17.58 -3.69
C GLY A 56 -12.92 -16.13 -4.17
N VAL A 57 -11.93 -15.29 -3.83
CA VAL A 57 -11.88 -13.90 -4.31
C VAL A 57 -11.50 -13.86 -5.78
N ARG A 58 -12.29 -13.19 -6.60
CA ARG A 58 -11.95 -12.94 -8.01
C ARG A 58 -10.98 -11.78 -8.11
N VAL A 59 -9.88 -11.95 -8.81
CA VAL A 59 -8.83 -10.93 -8.96
C VAL A 59 -8.55 -10.69 -10.44
N PHE A 60 -8.79 -9.46 -10.89
CA PHE A 60 -8.49 -8.95 -12.22
C PHE A 60 -7.34 -7.94 -12.13
N ALA A 61 -6.14 -8.34 -12.50
CA ALA A 61 -4.99 -7.45 -12.68
C ALA A 61 -4.86 -7.01 -14.14
N ASN A 62 -4.12 -5.93 -14.42
CA ASN A 62 -4.09 -5.25 -15.71
C ASN A 62 -5.51 -4.86 -16.20
N SER A 63 -6.35 -4.43 -15.28
CA SER A 63 -7.77 -4.17 -15.53
C SER A 63 -8.12 -2.75 -15.10
N MET A 64 -8.32 -1.89 -16.08
CA MET A 64 -8.61 -0.48 -15.87
C MET A 64 -10.12 -0.25 -15.80
N VAL A 65 -10.57 0.21 -14.64
CA VAL A 65 -11.97 0.61 -14.45
C VAL A 65 -12.27 1.84 -15.31
N GLN A 66 -13.40 1.78 -16.02
CA GLN A 66 -13.87 2.86 -16.90
C GLN A 66 -14.99 3.66 -16.24
N ARG A 67 -16.00 2.98 -15.73
CA ARG A 67 -17.17 3.59 -15.11
C ARG A 67 -17.88 2.63 -14.16
N VAL A 68 -18.73 3.19 -13.32
CA VAL A 68 -19.64 2.46 -12.44
C VAL A 68 -21.06 2.94 -12.76
N GLU A 69 -21.98 2.02 -12.95
CA GLU A 69 -23.38 2.29 -13.26
C GLU A 69 -24.29 1.68 -12.18
N GLN A 70 -25.32 2.44 -11.80
CA GLN A 70 -26.40 1.94 -10.94
C GLN A 70 -27.42 1.22 -11.80
N GLY A 71 -27.67 -0.06 -11.53
CA GLY A 71 -28.70 -0.88 -12.15
C GLY A 71 -29.75 -1.35 -11.14
N GLU A 72 -30.72 -2.12 -11.61
CA GLU A 72 -31.75 -2.73 -10.76
C GLU A 72 -31.16 -3.79 -9.82
N ASP A 73 -30.16 -4.54 -10.27
CA ASP A 73 -29.51 -5.64 -9.54
C ASP A 73 -28.28 -5.18 -8.71
N GLY A 74 -28.01 -3.86 -8.64
CA GLY A 74 -26.89 -3.31 -7.90
C GLY A 74 -26.00 -2.39 -8.73
N LEU A 75 -24.70 -2.36 -8.38
CA LEU A 75 -23.69 -1.52 -9.03
C LEU A 75 -22.86 -2.34 -10.00
N THR A 76 -22.85 -1.96 -11.27
CA THR A 76 -22.05 -2.59 -12.33
C THR A 76 -20.78 -1.78 -12.58
N VAL A 77 -19.63 -2.43 -12.40
CA VAL A 77 -18.30 -1.86 -12.68
C VAL A 77 -17.86 -2.36 -14.05
N HIS A 78 -17.68 -1.43 -14.99
CA HIS A 78 -17.14 -1.70 -16.32
C HIS A 78 -15.64 -1.44 -16.33
N PHE A 79 -14.88 -2.36 -16.91
CA PHE A 79 -13.42 -2.27 -16.97
C PHE A 79 -12.88 -2.90 -18.25
N THR A 80 -11.63 -2.56 -18.59
CA THR A 80 -10.91 -3.18 -19.72
C THR A 80 -9.74 -3.98 -19.22
N THR A 81 -9.66 -5.24 -19.63
CA THR A 81 -8.52 -6.12 -19.36
C THR A 81 -7.79 -6.41 -20.66
N ARG A 82 -6.55 -5.93 -20.80
CA ARG A 82 -5.75 -6.12 -22.02
C ARG A 82 -6.49 -5.70 -23.30
N GLY A 83 -7.22 -4.59 -23.23
CA GLY A 83 -7.99 -4.04 -24.36
C GLY A 83 -9.34 -4.70 -24.63
N LYS A 84 -9.76 -5.68 -23.83
CA LYS A 84 -11.10 -6.29 -23.93
C LYS A 84 -11.98 -5.73 -22.82
N GLU A 85 -13.18 -5.31 -23.20
CA GLU A 85 -14.19 -4.85 -22.24
C GLU A 85 -14.76 -6.04 -21.46
N ASP A 86 -15.01 -5.80 -20.17
CA ASP A 86 -15.62 -6.75 -19.25
C ASP A 86 -16.38 -5.97 -18.16
N PHE A 87 -17.22 -6.64 -17.39
CA PHE A 87 -17.94 -6.03 -16.30
C PHE A 87 -18.21 -7.00 -15.15
N VAL A 88 -18.44 -6.45 -13.97
CA VAL A 88 -18.87 -7.20 -12.78
C VAL A 88 -19.91 -6.39 -12.03
N THR A 89 -20.99 -7.06 -11.60
CA THR A 89 -22.03 -6.46 -10.77
C THR A 89 -21.88 -6.92 -9.33
N GLY A 90 -22.11 -6.01 -8.38
CA GLY A 90 -22.13 -6.28 -6.95
C GLY A 90 -23.14 -5.41 -6.21
N GLU A 91 -23.55 -5.83 -5.02
CA GLU A 91 -24.45 -5.03 -4.16
C GLU A 91 -23.79 -3.71 -3.75
N ALA A 92 -22.47 -3.71 -3.62
CA ALA A 92 -21.70 -2.51 -3.27
C ALA A 92 -20.39 -2.45 -4.07
N VAL A 93 -19.86 -1.23 -4.19
CA VAL A 93 -18.55 -0.94 -4.79
C VAL A 93 -17.72 -0.15 -3.79
N LEU A 94 -16.49 -0.59 -3.55
CA LEU A 94 -15.51 0.09 -2.71
C LEU A 94 -14.43 0.70 -3.59
N SER A 95 -14.26 2.01 -3.50
CA SER A 95 -13.17 2.73 -4.17
C SER A 95 -11.92 2.75 -3.29
N ALA A 96 -10.87 2.08 -3.74
CA ALA A 96 -9.57 1.96 -3.07
C ALA A 96 -8.40 2.38 -3.99
N PHE A 97 -8.61 3.37 -4.87
CA PHE A 97 -7.60 3.87 -5.82
C PHE A 97 -6.43 4.63 -5.18
N GLY A 98 -6.45 4.83 -3.87
CA GLY A 98 -5.44 5.55 -3.11
C GLY A 98 -6.01 6.73 -2.34
N ARG A 99 -5.11 7.55 -1.83
CA ARG A 99 -5.42 8.70 -0.99
C ARG A 99 -4.77 9.96 -1.56
N SER A 100 -5.43 11.08 -1.38
CA SER A 100 -4.89 12.40 -1.69
C SER A 100 -4.75 13.21 -0.41
N PRO A 101 -3.65 13.95 -0.25
CA PRO A 101 -3.49 14.89 0.85
C PRO A 101 -4.64 15.91 0.89
N ASN A 102 -5.15 16.18 2.08
CA ASN A 102 -6.23 17.14 2.28
C ASN A 102 -5.71 18.32 3.10
N TRP A 103 -5.26 19.37 2.42
CA TRP A 103 -4.73 20.59 3.04
C TRP A 103 -5.40 21.87 2.50
N LYS A 104 -6.27 21.76 1.51
CA LYS A 104 -6.98 22.92 0.94
C LYS A 104 -7.85 23.57 2.01
N GLY A 105 -7.77 24.89 2.09
CA GLY A 105 -8.53 25.68 3.08
C GLY A 105 -7.88 25.78 4.47
N LEU A 106 -6.68 25.20 4.69
CA LEU A 106 -5.97 25.34 5.95
C LEU A 106 -5.24 26.68 6.10
N PHE A 107 -4.94 27.34 4.98
CA PHE A 107 -4.13 28.57 4.95
C PHE A 107 -5.00 29.75 4.56
N ALA A 108 -4.69 30.92 5.16
CA ALA A 108 -5.31 32.18 4.79
C ALA A 108 -4.93 32.60 3.35
N ASP A 109 -5.73 33.50 2.77
CA ASP A 109 -5.44 34.06 1.46
C ASP A 109 -4.07 34.76 1.47
N GLY A 110 -3.26 34.46 0.46
CA GLY A 110 -1.89 34.97 0.36
C GLY A 110 -0.84 34.24 1.18
N LEU A 111 -1.23 33.29 2.04
CA LEU A 111 -0.31 32.45 2.81
C LEU A 111 -0.39 31.01 2.33
N GLN A 112 0.25 30.70 1.23
CA GLN A 112 0.21 29.34 0.63
C GLN A 112 1.61 28.71 0.64
N PRO A 113 1.77 27.50 1.20
CA PRO A 113 3.04 26.79 1.14
C PRO A 113 3.32 26.29 -0.28
N GLU A 114 4.58 26.08 -0.61
CA GLU A 114 4.96 25.39 -1.82
C GLU A 114 4.44 23.95 -1.83
N THR A 115 4.00 23.47 -3.00
CA THR A 115 3.46 22.13 -3.18
C THR A 115 3.93 21.53 -4.50
N ASP A 116 3.87 20.18 -4.60
CA ASP A 116 4.03 19.46 -5.88
C ASP A 116 2.69 19.34 -6.66
N GLY A 117 1.69 20.13 -6.29
CA GLY A 117 0.31 20.03 -6.76
C GLY A 117 -0.55 19.04 -5.99
N ARG A 118 0.06 18.17 -5.19
CA ARG A 118 -0.63 17.19 -4.32
C ARG A 118 -0.26 17.38 -2.85
N ARG A 119 1.03 17.41 -2.53
CA ARG A 119 1.57 17.45 -1.16
C ARG A 119 2.23 18.78 -0.88
N ILE A 120 2.23 19.18 0.37
CA ILE A 120 3.03 20.31 0.86
C ILE A 120 4.51 19.92 0.81
N HIS A 121 5.33 20.74 0.18
CA HIS A 121 6.78 20.57 0.20
C HIS A 121 7.35 20.91 1.58
N THR A 122 8.28 20.10 2.04
CA THR A 122 9.02 20.32 3.28
C THR A 122 10.50 20.03 3.09
N ASP A 123 11.31 20.66 3.89
CA ASP A 123 12.71 20.28 4.03
C ASP A 123 12.86 18.96 4.84
N GLU A 124 14.08 18.54 5.09
CA GLU A 124 14.40 17.34 5.88
C GLU A 124 13.96 17.43 7.35
N ASN A 125 13.66 18.63 7.86
CA ASN A 125 13.19 18.90 9.21
C ASN A 125 11.66 18.97 9.30
N GLY A 126 10.96 18.87 8.17
CA GLY A 126 9.52 19.01 8.08
C GLY A 126 9.04 20.45 7.96
N GLN A 127 9.95 21.44 7.83
CA GLN A 127 9.57 22.84 7.66
C GLN A 127 9.09 23.09 6.25
N THR A 128 7.95 23.81 6.12
CA THR A 128 7.41 24.23 4.81
C THR A 128 8.16 25.45 4.30
N SER A 129 7.78 25.93 3.10
CA SER A 129 8.28 27.20 2.56
C SER A 129 7.88 28.43 3.40
N ILE A 130 6.93 28.27 4.34
CA ILE A 130 6.51 29.32 5.26
C ILE A 130 7.26 29.17 6.59
N PRO A 131 8.08 30.17 7.01
CA PRO A 131 8.83 30.09 8.25
C PRO A 131 7.94 29.82 9.47
N GLY A 132 8.34 28.86 10.31
CA GLY A 132 7.62 28.48 11.52
C GLY A 132 6.42 27.57 11.30
N ILE A 133 6.11 27.19 10.05
CA ILE A 133 5.07 26.20 9.73
C ILE A 133 5.72 24.90 9.28
N TYR A 134 5.34 23.80 9.94
CA TYR A 134 5.83 22.46 9.68
C TYR A 134 4.70 21.56 9.22
N ALA A 135 5.00 20.61 8.32
CA ALA A 135 4.06 19.63 7.82
C ALA A 135 4.67 18.22 7.88
N ILE A 136 3.90 17.28 8.42
CA ILE A 136 4.31 15.87 8.59
C ILE A 136 3.18 14.94 8.19
N GLY A 137 3.49 13.67 8.01
CA GLY A 137 2.50 12.63 7.67
C GLY A 137 1.96 12.77 6.25
N ASP A 138 0.76 12.28 6.04
CA ASP A 138 0.13 12.11 4.71
C ASP A 138 0.06 13.41 3.88
N VAL A 139 0.08 14.56 4.53
CA VAL A 139 -0.02 15.86 3.87
C VAL A 139 1.28 16.27 3.15
N SER A 140 2.43 15.76 3.60
CA SER A 140 3.76 16.07 3.04
C SER A 140 4.54 14.83 2.62
N SER A 141 4.34 13.70 3.30
CA SER A 141 5.11 12.47 3.06
C SER A 141 4.61 11.69 1.84
N PRO A 142 5.52 11.10 1.04
CA PRO A 142 5.16 10.10 0.04
C PRO A 142 4.70 8.78 0.67
N VAL A 143 5.11 8.50 1.91
CA VAL A 143 4.76 7.30 2.66
C VAL A 143 3.59 7.63 3.59
N GLN A 144 2.40 7.17 3.22
CA GLN A 144 1.15 7.45 3.91
C GLN A 144 0.82 6.34 4.91
N LEU A 145 1.54 6.34 6.04
CA LEU A 145 1.41 5.36 7.13
C LEU A 145 1.39 6.09 8.48
N ALA A 146 0.45 5.71 9.34
CA ALA A 146 0.23 6.36 10.64
C ALA A 146 1.49 6.38 11.53
N HIS A 147 2.21 5.25 11.59
CA HIS A 147 3.44 5.16 12.39
C HIS A 147 4.59 6.01 11.80
N VAL A 148 4.61 6.23 10.48
CA VAL A 148 5.56 7.15 9.84
C VAL A 148 5.23 8.59 10.20
N ALA A 149 3.96 8.97 10.16
CA ALA A 149 3.52 10.30 10.57
C ALA A 149 3.88 10.58 12.04
N ALA A 150 3.68 9.60 12.93
CA ALA A 150 4.07 9.72 14.34
C ALA A 150 5.59 9.86 14.51
N ALA A 151 6.38 9.06 13.79
CA ALA A 151 7.84 9.15 13.82
C ALA A 151 8.35 10.50 13.27
N GLN A 152 7.76 10.99 12.19
CA GLN A 152 8.08 12.32 11.64
C GLN A 152 7.75 13.43 12.64
N GLY A 153 6.62 13.35 13.34
CA GLY A 153 6.23 14.29 14.39
C GLY A 153 7.26 14.32 15.53
N THR A 154 7.65 13.14 16.03
CA THR A 154 8.69 13.02 17.05
C THR A 154 10.01 13.65 16.59
N ALA A 155 10.50 13.26 15.40
CA ALA A 155 11.74 13.79 14.85
C ALA A 155 11.70 15.31 14.63
N CYS A 156 10.57 15.84 14.15
CA CYS A 156 10.38 17.28 13.96
C CYS A 156 10.49 18.04 15.28
N VAL A 157 9.78 17.60 16.34
CA VAL A 157 9.82 18.26 17.66
C VAL A 157 11.20 18.13 18.31
N GLU A 158 11.87 17.00 18.19
CA GLU A 158 13.24 16.82 18.70
C GLU A 158 14.23 17.80 18.04
N ARG A 159 14.12 17.99 16.72
CA ARG A 159 14.94 18.99 15.99
C ARG A 159 14.63 20.41 16.42
N LEU A 160 13.35 20.76 16.59
CA LEU A 160 12.95 22.06 17.13
C LEU A 160 13.53 22.32 18.54
N ALA A 161 13.69 21.26 19.33
CA ALA A 161 14.34 21.30 20.64
C ALA A 161 15.89 21.20 20.56
N CYS A 162 16.48 21.35 19.36
CA CYS A 162 17.92 21.21 19.11
C CYS A 162 18.48 19.84 19.54
N ARG A 163 17.69 18.77 19.40
CA ARG A 163 18.10 17.39 19.69
C ARG A 163 18.27 16.59 18.39
N THR A 164 19.14 15.61 18.43
CA THR A 164 19.22 14.59 17.35
C THR A 164 17.98 13.72 17.42
N PRO A 165 17.31 13.46 16.28
CA PRO A 165 16.15 12.58 16.24
C PRO A 165 16.46 11.18 16.78
N SER A 166 15.58 10.70 17.65
CA SER A 166 15.67 9.35 18.24
C SER A 166 15.18 8.25 17.30
N VAL A 167 14.48 8.62 16.21
CA VAL A 167 13.89 7.70 15.27
C VAL A 167 14.56 7.79 13.89
N ARG A 168 14.65 6.66 13.21
CA ARG A 168 15.13 6.57 11.83
C ARG A 168 13.95 6.63 10.86
N LEU A 169 13.99 7.58 9.94
CA LEU A 169 12.94 7.75 8.91
C LEU A 169 13.31 7.11 7.56
N ASP A 170 14.51 6.58 7.43
CA ASP A 170 15.02 5.89 6.23
C ASP A 170 14.69 4.38 6.23
N LEU A 171 14.31 3.82 7.36
CA LEU A 171 13.89 2.43 7.52
C LEU A 171 12.43 2.36 7.99
N VAL A 172 11.53 2.27 7.04
CA VAL A 172 10.09 2.25 7.30
C VAL A 172 9.54 0.85 7.07
N PRO A 173 9.07 0.16 8.13
CA PRO A 173 8.34 -1.08 7.96
C PRO A 173 6.95 -0.82 7.38
N GLY A 174 6.55 -1.64 6.42
CA GLY A 174 5.20 -1.68 5.85
C GLY A 174 4.52 -3.00 6.20
N CYS A 175 3.26 -2.92 6.65
CA CYS A 175 2.44 -4.10 6.96
C CYS A 175 1.15 -4.07 6.15
N VAL A 176 0.66 -5.24 5.80
CA VAL A 176 -0.65 -5.46 5.18
C VAL A 176 -1.39 -6.50 6.03
N TYR A 177 -2.51 -6.10 6.61
CA TYR A 177 -3.30 -6.92 7.51
C TYR A 177 -4.31 -7.78 6.75
N CYS A 178 -3.77 -8.59 5.85
CA CYS A 178 -4.52 -9.63 5.11
C CYS A 178 -4.23 -11.02 5.69
N ARG A 179 -4.79 -12.05 5.09
CA ARG A 179 -4.56 -13.43 5.51
C ARG A 179 -3.94 -14.26 4.38
N PRO A 180 -2.64 -14.67 4.52
CA PRO A 180 -1.71 -14.36 5.61
C PRO A 180 -1.28 -12.90 5.63
N GLU A 181 -0.88 -12.40 6.80
CA GLU A 181 -0.29 -11.07 6.97
C GLU A 181 1.00 -10.94 6.15
N ILE A 182 1.26 -9.73 5.66
CA ILE A 182 2.48 -9.40 4.92
C ILE A 182 3.19 -8.25 5.63
N ALA A 183 4.49 -8.37 5.79
CA ALA A 183 5.33 -7.28 6.30
C ALA A 183 6.62 -7.20 5.50
N SER A 184 7.12 -5.99 5.30
CA SER A 184 8.39 -5.74 4.64
C SER A 184 9.06 -4.49 5.19
N VAL A 185 10.39 -4.45 5.11
CA VAL A 185 11.20 -3.28 5.44
C VAL A 185 12.47 -3.28 4.59
N GLY A 186 12.93 -2.09 4.22
CA GLY A 186 14.15 -1.91 3.42
C GLY A 186 13.92 -2.12 1.92
N LEU A 187 15.03 -2.34 1.19
CA LEU A 187 15.04 -2.42 -0.25
C LEU A 187 14.56 -3.78 -0.76
N THR A 188 13.82 -3.75 -1.85
CA THR A 188 13.51 -4.94 -2.62
C THR A 188 14.68 -5.29 -3.57
N GLU A 189 14.63 -6.48 -4.15
CA GLU A 189 15.56 -6.89 -5.22
C GLU A 189 15.48 -5.95 -6.44
N ALA A 190 14.27 -5.48 -6.77
CA ALA A 190 14.06 -4.53 -7.85
C ALA A 190 14.69 -3.15 -7.54
N ASP A 191 14.59 -2.70 -6.28
CA ASP A 191 15.23 -1.45 -5.85
C ASP A 191 16.75 -1.56 -5.91
N GLY A 192 17.31 -2.69 -5.49
CA GLY A 192 18.75 -2.96 -5.61
C GLY A 192 19.21 -2.85 -7.05
N LYS A 193 18.49 -3.50 -7.97
CA LYS A 193 18.79 -3.41 -9.41
C LYS A 193 18.64 -2.00 -9.97
N ALA A 194 17.62 -1.26 -9.57
CA ALA A 194 17.38 0.11 -10.06
C ALA A 194 18.43 1.11 -9.55
N ARG A 195 19.09 0.80 -8.43
CA ARG A 195 20.15 1.64 -7.81
C ARG A 195 21.56 1.13 -8.06
N ASP A 196 21.75 0.13 -8.93
CA ASP A 196 23.04 -0.54 -9.19
C ASP A 196 23.73 -1.08 -7.93
N ILE A 197 22.93 -1.47 -6.92
CA ILE A 197 23.42 -2.09 -5.70
C ILE A 197 23.50 -3.61 -5.93
N PRO A 198 24.68 -4.24 -5.83
CA PRO A 198 24.81 -5.67 -5.99
C PRO A 198 24.16 -6.38 -4.80
N VAL A 199 23.10 -7.13 -5.05
CA VAL A 199 22.35 -7.84 -4.01
C VAL A 199 22.42 -9.35 -4.18
N LYS A 200 22.33 -10.06 -3.06
CA LYS A 200 22.05 -11.49 -2.98
C LYS A 200 20.73 -11.71 -2.26
N VAL A 201 19.99 -12.71 -2.68
CA VAL A 201 18.65 -13.01 -2.17
C VAL A 201 18.64 -14.38 -1.52
N GLY A 202 18.19 -14.41 -0.27
CA GLY A 202 17.84 -15.64 0.44
C GLY A 202 16.33 -15.77 0.55
N LYS A 203 15.82 -16.99 0.40
CA LYS A 203 14.39 -17.27 0.55
C LYS A 203 14.17 -18.55 1.32
N CYS A 204 13.26 -18.52 2.28
CA CYS A 204 12.85 -19.66 3.07
C CYS A 204 11.32 -19.78 3.05
N THR A 205 10.84 -21.00 2.84
CA THR A 205 9.41 -21.29 3.03
C THR A 205 9.13 -21.48 4.52
N LEU A 206 8.02 -20.93 4.99
CA LEU A 206 7.62 -21.00 6.40
C LEU A 206 6.68 -22.18 6.70
N PHE A 207 6.64 -23.17 5.82
CA PHE A 207 5.77 -24.33 5.96
C PHE A 207 5.91 -25.04 7.32
N ALA A 208 7.14 -25.21 7.81
CA ALA A 208 7.43 -25.85 9.09
C ALA A 208 7.53 -24.86 10.27
N ASN A 209 7.21 -23.59 10.06
CA ASN A 209 7.20 -22.59 11.13
C ASN A 209 5.96 -22.78 12.00
N ALA A 210 6.12 -22.85 13.32
CA ALA A 210 5.03 -23.10 14.27
C ALA A 210 3.89 -22.09 14.13
N ARG A 211 4.19 -20.79 13.99
CA ARG A 211 3.16 -19.75 13.81
C ARG A 211 2.36 -19.95 12.52
N THR A 212 3.04 -20.30 11.42
CA THR A 212 2.39 -20.59 10.13
C THR A 212 1.47 -21.81 10.24
N MET A 213 1.90 -22.84 10.96
CA MET A 213 1.11 -24.06 11.19
C MET A 213 -0.14 -23.75 12.03
N ILE A 214 0.01 -23.01 13.12
CA ILE A 214 -1.11 -22.60 13.99
C ILE A 214 -2.11 -21.74 13.21
N ALA A 215 -1.63 -20.78 12.41
CA ALA A 215 -2.48 -19.90 11.63
C ALA A 215 -3.13 -20.58 10.39
N GLY A 216 -2.66 -21.78 10.01
CA GLY A 216 -3.18 -22.51 8.86
C GLY A 216 -2.98 -21.79 7.51
N THR A 217 -2.00 -20.89 7.43
CA THR A 217 -1.86 -19.95 6.28
C THR A 217 -1.15 -20.57 5.06
N GLY A 218 -0.66 -21.81 5.15
CA GLY A 218 -0.16 -22.62 4.03
C GLY A 218 1.10 -22.06 3.36
N ARG A 219 0.94 -21.34 2.24
CA ARG A 219 2.04 -20.83 1.41
C ARG A 219 2.63 -19.53 1.95
N SER A 220 3.33 -19.59 3.06
CA SER A 220 4.06 -18.43 3.60
C SER A 220 5.56 -18.56 3.31
N PHE A 221 6.23 -17.44 3.13
CA PHE A 221 7.68 -17.40 2.91
C PHE A 221 8.30 -16.16 3.55
N MET A 222 9.59 -16.23 3.81
CA MET A 222 10.44 -15.09 4.16
C MET A 222 11.49 -14.91 3.07
N LYS A 223 11.69 -13.64 2.67
CA LYS A 223 12.70 -13.24 1.71
C LYS A 223 13.61 -12.22 2.37
N VAL A 224 14.92 -12.41 2.21
CA VAL A 224 15.95 -11.49 2.70
C VAL A 224 16.76 -11.04 1.49
N VAL A 225 16.91 -9.73 1.35
CA VAL A 225 17.76 -9.11 0.34
C VAL A 225 18.93 -8.46 1.07
N ALA A 226 20.13 -8.86 0.75
CA ALA A 226 21.34 -8.37 1.39
C ALA A 226 22.34 -7.88 0.35
N HIS A 227 23.20 -6.91 0.69
CA HIS A 227 24.29 -6.49 -0.17
C HIS A 227 25.24 -7.66 -0.43
N ALA A 228 25.57 -7.91 -1.70
CA ALA A 228 26.26 -9.13 -2.11
C ALA A 228 27.65 -9.31 -1.48
N GLN A 229 28.36 -8.22 -1.21
CA GLN A 229 29.73 -8.22 -0.66
C GLN A 229 29.74 -8.11 0.86
N THR A 230 28.98 -7.17 1.44
CA THR A 230 29.03 -6.88 2.88
C THR A 230 28.07 -7.72 3.71
N GLY A 231 27.02 -8.26 3.09
CA GLY A 231 26.01 -9.03 3.79
C GLY A 231 24.97 -8.22 4.58
N VAL A 232 25.07 -6.89 4.52
CA VAL A 232 24.13 -5.96 5.18
C VAL A 232 22.91 -5.74 4.31
#